data_f184204e09c595872a2a08239beda1b1
#
_entry.id   f184204e09c595872a2a08239beda1b1
#
_cell.length_a   1.000
_cell.length_b   1.000
_cell.length_c   1.000
_cell.angle_alpha   90.00
_cell.angle_beta   90.00
_cell.angle_gamma   90.00
#
_symmetry.space_group_name_H-M   'P 1'
#
loop_
_entity.id
_entity.type
_entity.pdbx_description
1 polymer ?
#
loop_
_entity_poly.entity_id
_entity_poly.type
_entity_poly.pdbx_seq_one_letter_code
_entity_poly.pdbx_strand_id
1 'polypeptide(L)'
;MSTIRVAVASTPLTATLEAAVPAAVAAIEAAGRLGAAIVCLPETGLPGHRDQPRPVPDAPKAALDDALAAIASAARRAGVVTIVGAEHPTPAGRQIVSVVFDADGTRLGEQAKTQIDPTEEAHYVTGSGRRVFTAAGVTFGIAICHEAFRYPEIARSLVLGGAQIVFVPHFVTTDDGSLPSRWCDASNPYNEKALLCRALENTVYVAASNVAGPDQGSATCIIAPDGTRAASLDYGVVGVAAADLDLDTADRRLALRWAPERNIQNAKA
;
A
#
# COMPACT_ATOMS: atom_id res chain seq x y z
N MET A 1 -20.90 -15.06 -7.33
CA MET A 1 -19.71 -14.21 -7.61
C MET A 1 -19.63 -13.17 -6.51
N SER A 2 -18.57 -13.21 -5.73
CA SER A 2 -18.31 -12.23 -4.65
C SER A 2 -17.48 -11.09 -5.26
N THR A 3 -18.14 -10.02 -5.67
CA THR A 3 -17.46 -8.87 -6.31
C THR A 3 -17.35 -7.72 -5.32
N ILE A 4 -16.18 -7.09 -5.25
CA ILE A 4 -15.91 -5.88 -4.46
C ILE A 4 -15.25 -4.82 -5.32
N ARG A 5 -15.69 -3.57 -5.20
CA ARG A 5 -15.01 -2.44 -5.84
C ARG A 5 -13.90 -1.91 -4.95
N VAL A 6 -12.67 -1.91 -5.46
CA VAL A 6 -11.46 -1.45 -4.75
C VAL A 6 -10.82 -0.30 -5.51
N ALA A 7 -10.30 0.67 -4.78
CA ALA A 7 -9.60 1.82 -5.32
C ALA A 7 -8.15 1.91 -4.81
N VAL A 8 -7.31 2.49 -5.64
CA VAL A 8 -5.94 2.91 -5.34
C VAL A 8 -5.78 4.38 -5.70
N ALA A 9 -5.13 5.14 -4.82
CA ALA A 9 -4.97 6.57 -4.99
C ALA A 9 -3.50 6.93 -5.27
N SER A 10 -3.29 7.89 -6.16
CA SER A 10 -2.04 8.61 -6.32
C SER A 10 -2.24 10.03 -5.81
N THR A 11 -1.52 10.41 -4.75
CA THR A 11 -1.61 11.73 -4.12
C THR A 11 -0.40 12.58 -4.46
N PRO A 12 -0.50 13.93 -4.36
CA PRO A 12 0.68 14.77 -4.47
C PRO A 12 1.73 14.39 -3.42
N LEU A 13 3.01 14.55 -3.77
CA LEU A 13 4.08 14.47 -2.81
C LEU A 13 4.02 15.66 -1.85
N THR A 14 3.80 15.41 -0.58
CA THR A 14 3.68 16.41 0.48
C THR A 14 4.84 16.33 1.47
N ALA A 15 5.03 17.37 2.29
CA ALA A 15 6.05 17.42 3.33
C ALA A 15 5.49 17.91 4.67
N THR A 16 4.23 18.31 4.72
CA THR A 16 3.58 18.81 5.95
C THR A 16 2.16 18.26 6.07
N LEU A 17 1.65 18.18 7.30
CA LEU A 17 0.26 17.73 7.56
C LEU A 17 -0.78 18.66 6.94
N GLU A 18 -0.51 19.97 6.89
CA GLU A 18 -1.41 20.98 6.30
C GLU A 18 -1.65 20.73 4.81
N ALA A 19 -0.65 20.21 4.10
CA ALA A 19 -0.78 19.82 2.69
C ALA A 19 -1.29 18.38 2.52
N ALA A 20 -0.85 17.47 3.38
CA ALA A 20 -1.12 16.04 3.27
C ALA A 20 -2.57 15.68 3.59
N VAL A 21 -3.13 16.24 4.66
CA VAL A 21 -4.50 15.91 5.11
C VAL A 21 -5.54 16.27 4.06
N PRO A 22 -5.58 17.48 3.48
CA PRO A 22 -6.53 17.78 2.40
C PRO A 22 -6.38 16.89 1.18
N ALA A 23 -5.15 16.56 0.78
CA ALA A 23 -4.89 15.67 -0.35
C ALA A 23 -5.43 14.25 -0.10
N ALA A 24 -5.17 13.70 1.08
CA ALA A 24 -5.69 12.39 1.47
C ALA A 24 -7.23 12.38 1.55
N VAL A 25 -7.84 13.41 2.15
CA VAL A 25 -9.30 13.56 2.23
C VAL A 25 -9.91 13.60 0.83
N ALA A 26 -9.34 14.38 -0.09
CA ALA A 26 -9.82 14.47 -1.47
C ALA A 26 -9.78 13.13 -2.20
N ALA A 27 -8.72 12.33 -1.97
CA ALA A 27 -8.59 10.98 -2.53
C ALA A 27 -9.65 10.02 -1.96
N ILE A 28 -9.90 10.05 -0.65
CA ILE A 28 -10.92 9.23 0.02
C ILE A 28 -12.32 9.57 -0.53
N GLU A 29 -12.64 10.85 -0.62
CA GLU A 29 -13.93 11.31 -1.15
C GLU A 29 -14.08 10.95 -2.64
N ALA A 30 -13.00 11.03 -3.42
CA ALA A 30 -13.00 10.58 -4.82
C ALA A 30 -13.28 9.07 -4.93
N ALA A 31 -12.67 8.25 -4.07
CA ALA A 31 -12.93 6.82 -4.01
C ALA A 31 -14.41 6.52 -3.67
N GLY A 32 -14.98 7.26 -2.70
CA GLY A 32 -16.40 7.17 -2.36
C GLY A 32 -17.32 7.50 -3.55
N ARG A 33 -17.01 8.57 -4.30
CA ARG A 33 -17.76 8.92 -5.53
C ARG A 33 -17.67 7.85 -6.61
N LEU A 34 -16.58 7.08 -6.66
CA LEU A 34 -16.44 5.92 -7.55
C LEU A 34 -17.14 4.67 -7.03
N GLY A 35 -17.76 4.72 -5.85
CA GLY A 35 -18.42 3.58 -5.23
C GLY A 35 -17.46 2.51 -4.71
N ALA A 36 -16.21 2.88 -4.40
CA ALA A 36 -15.24 1.94 -3.86
C ALA A 36 -15.61 1.54 -2.42
N ALA A 37 -15.48 0.26 -2.10
CA ALA A 37 -15.62 -0.23 -0.73
C ALA A 37 -14.34 -0.05 0.09
N ILE A 38 -13.17 -0.10 -0.57
CA ILE A 38 -11.86 0.08 0.05
C ILE A 38 -11.01 1.00 -0.82
N VAL A 39 -10.25 1.90 -0.19
CA VAL A 39 -9.22 2.71 -0.86
C VAL A 39 -7.88 2.59 -0.14
N CYS A 40 -6.80 2.43 -0.92
CA CYS A 40 -5.43 2.51 -0.43
C CYS A 40 -4.77 3.82 -0.90
N LEU A 41 -4.12 4.53 0.03
CA LEU A 41 -3.32 5.72 -0.22
C LEU A 41 -1.82 5.35 -0.16
N PRO A 42 -0.91 6.22 -0.66
CA PRO A 42 0.53 5.96 -0.65
C PRO A 42 1.15 5.82 0.73
N GLU A 43 2.36 5.27 0.76
CA GLU A 43 3.23 5.16 1.94
C GLU A 43 3.54 6.54 2.53
N THR A 44 3.56 6.64 3.87
CA THR A 44 3.88 7.86 4.63
C THR A 44 3.23 9.14 4.08
N GLY A 45 2.02 9.01 3.50
CA GLY A 45 1.26 10.17 3.02
C GLY A 45 1.02 11.25 4.11
N LEU A 46 1.19 10.87 5.39
CA LEU A 46 1.09 11.75 6.55
C LEU A 46 2.39 11.72 7.38
N PRO A 47 3.22 12.78 7.38
CA PRO A 47 3.08 14.07 6.66
C PRO A 47 3.69 14.06 5.25
N GLY A 48 4.47 13.04 4.89
CA GLY A 48 5.21 12.83 3.66
C GLY A 48 6.40 11.93 3.91
N HIS A 49 6.93 11.31 2.86
CA HIS A 49 8.09 10.42 2.94
C HIS A 49 9.38 11.20 3.15
N ARG A 50 10.26 10.78 4.10
CA ARG A 50 11.47 11.55 4.45
C ARG A 50 12.61 11.40 3.46
N ASP A 51 12.58 10.35 2.65
CA ASP A 51 13.54 10.13 1.56
C ASP A 51 13.15 10.90 0.28
N GLN A 52 12.57 12.09 0.43
CA GLN A 52 12.23 13.01 -0.65
C GLN A 52 13.18 14.23 -0.63
N PRO A 53 13.35 14.93 -1.78
CA PRO A 53 14.24 16.10 -1.85
C PRO A 53 13.85 17.25 -0.91
N ARG A 54 12.58 17.38 -0.56
CA ARG A 54 12.10 18.42 0.37
C ARG A 54 12.16 17.90 1.81
N PRO A 55 12.76 18.66 2.74
CA PRO A 55 12.73 18.28 4.16
C PRO A 55 11.29 18.11 4.69
N VAL A 56 11.05 17.03 5.43
CA VAL A 56 9.79 16.78 6.13
C VAL A 56 10.01 17.11 7.59
N PRO A 57 9.43 18.21 8.12
CA PRO A 57 9.53 18.57 9.53
C PRO A 57 8.96 17.50 10.45
N ASP A 58 9.49 17.41 11.65
CA ASP A 58 8.91 16.53 12.67
C ASP A 58 7.52 17.01 13.07
N ALA A 59 6.54 16.13 12.99
CA ALA A 59 5.20 16.40 13.45
C ALA A 59 5.04 15.88 14.90
N PRO A 60 4.55 16.71 15.84
CA PRO A 60 4.18 16.24 17.16
C PRO A 60 3.14 15.12 17.07
N LYS A 61 3.22 14.15 18.01
CA LYS A 61 2.26 13.05 18.04
C LYS A 61 0.80 13.53 18.04
N ALA A 62 0.48 14.57 18.76
CA ALA A 62 -0.88 15.14 18.79
C ALA A 62 -1.33 15.61 17.42
N ALA A 63 -0.46 16.26 16.61
CA ALA A 63 -0.79 16.69 15.27
C ALA A 63 -1.01 15.51 14.30
N LEU A 64 -0.25 14.42 14.47
CA LEU A 64 -0.49 13.18 13.72
C LEU A 64 -1.81 12.52 14.13
N ASP A 65 -2.14 12.52 15.44
CA ASP A 65 -3.41 11.99 15.92
C ASP A 65 -4.60 12.82 15.38
N ASP A 66 -4.51 14.16 15.33
CA ASP A 66 -5.51 15.04 14.74
C ASP A 66 -5.67 14.79 13.21
N ALA A 67 -4.54 14.61 12.51
CA ALA A 67 -4.54 14.26 11.11
C ALA A 67 -5.27 12.91 10.87
N LEU A 68 -4.96 11.89 11.65
CA LEU A 68 -5.63 10.60 11.57
C LEU A 68 -7.12 10.67 11.92
N ALA A 69 -7.51 11.55 12.86
CA ALA A 69 -8.92 11.79 13.17
C ALA A 69 -9.67 12.45 11.98
N ALA A 70 -9.00 13.34 11.25
CA ALA A 70 -9.56 13.93 10.03
C ALA A 70 -9.75 12.86 8.92
N ILE A 71 -8.79 11.93 8.77
CA ILE A 71 -8.91 10.80 7.85
C ILE A 71 -10.06 9.86 8.24
N ALA A 72 -10.18 9.50 9.52
CA ALA A 72 -11.30 8.70 10.03
C ALA A 72 -12.67 9.34 9.73
N SER A 73 -12.75 10.65 9.90
CA SER A 73 -13.94 11.45 9.57
C SER A 73 -14.25 11.42 8.07
N ALA A 74 -13.22 11.49 7.20
CA ALA A 74 -13.38 11.39 5.74
C ALA A 74 -13.83 9.98 5.32
N ALA A 75 -13.23 8.93 5.89
CA ALA A 75 -13.64 7.54 5.67
C ALA A 75 -15.13 7.35 5.98
N ARG A 76 -15.59 7.85 7.14
CA ARG A 76 -17.00 7.80 7.54
C ARG A 76 -17.91 8.57 6.58
N ARG A 77 -17.54 9.79 6.17
CA ARG A 77 -18.37 10.59 5.23
C ARG A 77 -18.46 9.95 3.86
N ALA A 78 -17.37 9.35 3.41
CA ALA A 78 -17.31 8.67 2.11
C ALA A 78 -17.90 7.25 2.13
N GLY A 79 -18.06 6.64 3.32
CA GLY A 79 -18.50 5.25 3.48
C GLY A 79 -17.49 4.24 2.93
N VAL A 80 -16.18 4.53 3.05
CA VAL A 80 -15.09 3.75 2.40
C VAL A 80 -14.07 3.30 3.43
N VAL A 81 -13.77 1.99 3.48
CA VAL A 81 -12.61 1.48 4.23
C VAL A 81 -11.35 2.14 3.70
N THR A 82 -10.58 2.76 4.58
CA THR A 82 -9.43 3.57 4.18
C THR A 82 -8.13 3.02 4.76
N ILE A 83 -7.15 2.80 3.87
CA ILE A 83 -5.76 2.46 4.23
C ILE A 83 -4.93 3.70 3.95
N VAL A 84 -4.35 4.31 4.99
CA VAL A 84 -3.54 5.53 4.89
C VAL A 84 -2.15 5.31 5.44
N GLY A 85 -1.12 5.66 4.65
CA GLY A 85 0.27 5.67 5.09
C GLY A 85 0.55 6.85 6.03
N ALA A 86 1.20 6.58 7.16
CA ALA A 86 1.52 7.60 8.17
C ALA A 86 2.84 7.27 8.87
N GLU A 87 3.36 8.26 9.59
CA GLU A 87 4.39 8.06 10.59
C GLU A 87 3.77 7.72 11.95
N HIS A 88 4.44 6.84 12.71
CA HIS A 88 4.06 6.51 14.08
C HIS A 88 5.29 6.71 14.99
N PRO A 89 5.37 7.79 15.78
CA PRO A 89 6.41 7.97 16.79
C PRO A 89 6.28 6.94 17.90
N THR A 90 7.38 6.24 18.18
CA THR A 90 7.50 5.27 19.30
C THR A 90 8.70 5.62 20.18
N PRO A 91 8.82 5.05 21.40
CA PRO A 91 10.02 5.22 22.21
C PRO A 91 11.32 4.75 21.55
N ALA A 92 11.24 3.79 20.63
CA ALA A 92 12.39 3.27 19.88
C ALA A 92 12.77 4.14 18.68
N GLY A 93 11.89 5.02 18.24
CA GLY A 93 12.05 5.85 17.05
C GLY A 93 10.75 5.93 16.25
N ARG A 94 10.82 6.47 15.06
CA ARG A 94 9.68 6.65 14.16
C ARG A 94 9.51 5.42 13.30
N GLN A 95 8.29 4.91 13.20
CA GLN A 95 7.91 3.82 12.31
C GLN A 95 7.12 4.33 11.10
N ILE A 96 7.25 3.65 9.97
CA ILE A 96 6.35 3.75 8.83
C ILE A 96 5.18 2.80 9.11
N VAL A 97 3.95 3.31 9.05
CA VAL A 97 2.75 2.52 9.29
C VAL A 97 1.70 2.75 8.21
N SER A 98 0.85 1.75 8.00
CA SER A 98 -0.42 1.90 7.28
C SER A 98 -1.55 1.71 8.27
N VAL A 99 -2.29 2.78 8.54
CA VAL A 99 -3.45 2.78 9.45
C VAL A 99 -4.69 2.41 8.65
N VAL A 100 -5.54 1.55 9.22
CA VAL A 100 -6.78 1.09 8.60
C VAL A 100 -7.98 1.63 9.38
N PHE A 101 -8.86 2.32 8.68
CA PHE A 101 -10.16 2.77 9.18
C PHE A 101 -11.27 2.03 8.45
N ASP A 102 -12.29 1.59 9.18
CA ASP A 102 -13.52 1.06 8.61
C ASP A 102 -14.33 2.17 7.95
N ALA A 103 -15.34 1.79 7.19
CA ALA A 103 -16.25 2.69 6.49
C ALA A 103 -17.07 3.62 7.42
N ASP A 104 -17.19 3.27 8.69
CA ASP A 104 -17.80 4.14 9.73
C ASP A 104 -16.79 5.06 10.42
N GLY A 105 -15.49 5.01 10.04
CA GLY A 105 -14.40 5.75 10.63
C GLY A 105 -13.76 5.09 11.87
N THR A 106 -14.21 3.91 12.26
CA THR A 106 -13.57 3.16 13.35
C THR A 106 -12.17 2.71 12.94
N ARG A 107 -11.15 2.93 13.79
CA ARG A 107 -9.79 2.44 13.55
C ARG A 107 -9.74 0.93 13.79
N LEU A 108 -9.50 0.15 12.72
CA LEU A 108 -9.34 -1.31 12.80
C LEU A 108 -7.94 -1.72 13.28
N GLY A 109 -6.95 -0.86 13.10
CA GLY A 109 -5.57 -1.09 13.51
C GLY A 109 -4.57 -0.48 12.56
N GLU A 110 -3.34 -0.98 12.64
CA GLU A 110 -2.25 -0.57 11.74
C GLU A 110 -1.33 -1.74 11.41
N GLN A 111 -0.64 -1.66 10.29
CA GLN A 111 0.51 -2.49 9.92
C GLN A 111 1.75 -1.60 9.89
N ALA A 112 2.74 -1.91 10.72
CA ALA A 112 4.03 -1.26 10.64
C ALA A 112 4.93 -1.96 9.61
N LYS A 113 5.75 -1.19 8.89
CA LYS A 113 6.77 -1.70 7.97
C LYS A 113 7.83 -2.46 8.75
N THR A 114 8.04 -3.73 8.41
CA THR A 114 8.95 -4.63 9.14
C THR A 114 10.31 -4.78 8.48
N GLN A 115 10.38 -4.44 7.19
CA GLN A 115 11.62 -4.44 6.40
C GLN A 115 11.74 -3.07 5.73
N ILE A 116 12.47 -2.16 6.37
CA ILE A 116 12.71 -0.81 5.83
C ILE A 116 13.75 -0.86 4.73
N ASP A 117 13.69 0.09 3.80
CA ASP A 117 14.73 0.27 2.80
C ASP A 117 16.02 0.80 3.47
N PRO A 118 17.22 0.40 3.01
CA PRO A 118 18.47 0.95 3.55
C PRO A 118 18.55 2.48 3.52
N THR A 119 17.91 3.15 2.55
CA THR A 119 17.86 4.62 2.49
C THR A 119 17.02 5.23 3.62
N GLU A 120 16.08 4.47 4.16
CA GLU A 120 15.16 4.90 5.22
C GLU A 120 15.75 4.76 6.64
N GLU A 121 16.82 3.99 6.82
CA GLU A 121 17.40 3.67 8.15
C GLU A 121 17.84 4.90 8.95
N ALA A 122 18.15 6.00 8.24
CA ALA A 122 18.49 7.27 8.90
C ALA A 122 17.28 7.94 9.58
N HIS A 123 16.06 7.58 9.22
CA HIS A 123 14.83 8.25 9.61
C HIS A 123 13.84 7.37 10.38
N TYR A 124 13.88 6.06 10.13
CA TYR A 124 12.86 5.13 10.61
C TYR A 124 13.45 3.91 11.30
N VAL A 125 12.66 3.33 12.18
CA VAL A 125 12.94 2.03 12.80
C VAL A 125 11.94 0.98 12.34
N THR A 126 12.37 -0.27 12.31
CA THR A 126 11.52 -1.40 11.90
C THR A 126 10.34 -1.60 12.87
N GLY A 127 9.19 -1.94 12.32
CA GLY A 127 8.08 -2.49 13.08
C GLY A 127 8.24 -3.99 13.34
N SER A 128 7.22 -4.58 13.93
CA SER A 128 7.16 -6.02 14.18
C SER A 128 5.78 -6.59 13.92
N GLY A 129 5.74 -7.89 13.65
CA GLY A 129 4.49 -8.60 13.42
C GLY A 129 3.88 -8.32 12.06
N ARG A 130 2.97 -9.21 11.71
CA ARG A 130 2.22 -9.17 10.44
C ARG A 130 0.79 -9.56 10.73
N ARG A 131 -0.16 -8.83 10.14
CA ARG A 131 -1.58 -9.14 10.33
C ARG A 131 -2.34 -9.05 9.02
N VAL A 132 -3.48 -9.70 8.99
CA VAL A 132 -4.53 -9.48 7.98
C VAL A 132 -5.68 -8.71 8.62
N PHE A 133 -6.43 -8.00 7.80
CA PHE A 133 -7.62 -7.25 8.17
C PHE A 133 -8.82 -7.85 7.46
N THR A 134 -9.99 -7.77 8.09
CA THR A 134 -11.26 -8.12 7.46
C THR A 134 -12.18 -6.93 7.56
N ALA A 135 -12.56 -6.36 6.41
CA ALA A 135 -13.52 -5.27 6.31
C ALA A 135 -14.20 -5.33 4.93
N ALA A 136 -15.37 -4.71 4.77
CA ALA A 136 -16.15 -4.73 3.55
C ALA A 136 -16.35 -6.15 2.95
N GLY A 137 -16.40 -7.18 3.78
CA GLY A 137 -16.62 -8.58 3.37
C GLY A 137 -15.42 -9.28 2.74
N VAL A 138 -14.21 -8.69 2.79
CA VAL A 138 -12.98 -9.29 2.26
C VAL A 138 -11.85 -9.31 3.30
N THR A 139 -11.01 -10.35 3.24
CA THR A 139 -9.75 -10.39 4.00
C THR A 139 -8.62 -9.89 3.12
N PHE A 140 -7.82 -8.95 3.65
CA PHE A 140 -6.70 -8.34 2.95
C PHE A 140 -5.49 -8.17 3.86
N GLY A 141 -4.32 -8.05 3.24
CA GLY A 141 -3.07 -7.75 3.93
C GLY A 141 -2.41 -6.50 3.37
N ILE A 142 -1.44 -5.95 4.11
CA ILE A 142 -0.68 -4.78 3.71
C ILE A 142 0.80 -5.12 3.74
N ALA A 143 1.49 -4.88 2.62
CA ALA A 143 2.93 -5.00 2.47
C ALA A 143 3.49 -3.65 2.00
N ILE A 144 4.23 -2.95 2.86
CA ILE A 144 4.59 -1.57 2.62
C ILE A 144 5.88 -1.49 1.79
N CYS A 145 5.78 -0.96 0.55
CA CYS A 145 6.90 -0.55 -0.30
C CYS A 145 8.01 -1.63 -0.44
N HIS A 146 9.21 -1.35 0.05
CA HIS A 146 10.40 -2.20 -0.02
C HIS A 146 10.12 -3.66 0.34
N GLU A 147 9.34 -3.90 1.41
CA GLU A 147 9.03 -5.25 1.85
C GLU A 147 8.18 -6.05 0.85
N ALA A 148 7.29 -5.40 0.10
CA ALA A 148 6.52 -6.04 -0.95
C ALA A 148 7.38 -6.38 -2.17
N PHE A 149 8.33 -5.49 -2.48
CA PHE A 149 9.17 -5.65 -3.67
C PHE A 149 10.27 -6.67 -3.47
N ARG A 150 10.97 -6.63 -2.32
CA ARG A 150 12.18 -7.42 -2.07
C ARG A 150 11.93 -8.79 -1.47
N TYR A 151 10.86 -8.94 -0.68
CA TYR A 151 10.64 -10.13 0.14
C TYR A 151 9.32 -10.83 -0.24
N PRO A 152 9.34 -11.83 -1.14
CA PRO A 152 8.14 -12.59 -1.52
C PRO A 152 7.47 -13.26 -0.34
N GLU A 153 8.21 -13.56 0.72
CA GLU A 153 7.71 -14.16 1.96
C GLU A 153 6.66 -13.29 2.65
N ILE A 154 6.75 -11.96 2.47
CA ILE A 154 5.80 -11.03 3.07
C ILE A 154 4.41 -11.21 2.45
N ALA A 155 4.31 -11.12 1.13
CA ALA A 155 3.05 -11.35 0.43
C ALA A 155 2.54 -12.79 0.69
N ARG A 156 3.43 -13.79 0.63
CA ARG A 156 3.09 -15.18 0.89
C ARG A 156 2.47 -15.37 2.28
N SER A 157 3.05 -14.77 3.32
CA SER A 157 2.55 -14.90 4.69
C SER A 157 1.16 -14.27 4.85
N LEU A 158 0.90 -13.12 4.23
CA LEU A 158 -0.41 -12.47 4.24
C LEU A 158 -1.47 -13.35 3.55
N VAL A 159 -1.12 -13.93 2.40
CA VAL A 159 -2.03 -14.80 1.65
C VAL A 159 -2.32 -16.11 2.38
N LEU A 160 -1.32 -16.70 3.03
CA LEU A 160 -1.53 -17.85 3.92
C LEU A 160 -2.40 -17.48 5.13
N GLY A 161 -2.34 -16.23 5.60
CA GLY A 161 -3.23 -15.69 6.62
C GLY A 161 -4.67 -15.40 6.14
N GLY A 162 -4.97 -15.65 4.86
CA GLY A 162 -6.31 -15.52 4.30
C GLY A 162 -6.51 -14.34 3.34
N ALA A 163 -5.51 -13.49 3.12
CA ALA A 163 -5.65 -12.33 2.26
C ALA A 163 -5.95 -12.72 0.81
N GLN A 164 -6.99 -12.14 0.23
CA GLN A 164 -7.35 -12.21 -1.19
C GLN A 164 -6.86 -10.99 -1.96
N ILE A 165 -6.57 -9.90 -1.22
CA ILE A 165 -5.98 -8.67 -1.75
C ILE A 165 -4.76 -8.33 -0.90
N VAL A 166 -3.63 -8.03 -1.54
CA VAL A 166 -2.45 -7.45 -0.91
C VAL A 166 -2.35 -5.99 -1.34
N PHE A 167 -2.55 -5.08 -0.39
CA PHE A 167 -2.34 -3.66 -0.61
C PHE A 167 -0.85 -3.32 -0.47
N VAL A 168 -0.35 -2.53 -1.40
CA VAL A 168 1.06 -2.11 -1.44
C VAL A 168 1.14 -0.59 -1.53
N PRO A 169 0.95 0.11 -0.40
CA PRO A 169 1.30 1.53 -0.34
C PRO A 169 2.81 1.69 -0.47
N HIS A 170 3.26 2.56 -1.38
CA HIS A 170 4.68 2.75 -1.61
C HIS A 170 5.03 4.19 -2.00
N PHE A 171 6.31 4.52 -1.86
CA PHE A 171 6.97 5.70 -2.38
C PHE A 171 8.15 5.23 -3.23
N VAL A 172 8.02 5.37 -4.54
CA VAL A 172 9.06 4.96 -5.50
C VAL A 172 9.19 6.04 -6.55
N THR A 173 10.40 6.58 -6.65
CA THR A 173 10.81 7.53 -7.70
C THR A 173 11.82 6.87 -8.62
N THR A 174 12.09 7.50 -9.77
CA THR A 174 13.18 7.10 -10.68
C THR A 174 14.47 7.82 -10.32
N ASP A 175 15.61 7.18 -10.55
CA ASP A 175 16.93 7.75 -10.24
C ASP A 175 17.31 8.91 -11.20
N ASP A 176 16.75 8.88 -12.41
CA ASP A 176 17.05 9.88 -13.46
C ASP A 176 16.01 11.01 -13.55
N GLY A 177 14.99 10.97 -12.68
CA GLY A 177 13.92 11.96 -12.64
C GLY A 177 12.93 11.88 -13.81
N SER A 178 12.96 10.81 -14.62
CA SER A 178 12.04 10.61 -15.74
C SER A 178 10.88 9.69 -15.38
N LEU A 179 9.76 9.83 -16.08
CA LEU A 179 8.66 8.88 -15.95
C LEU A 179 8.95 7.61 -16.77
N PRO A 180 8.55 6.42 -16.29
CA PRO A 180 8.58 5.20 -17.08
C PRO A 180 7.80 5.36 -18.39
N SER A 181 8.33 4.84 -19.51
CA SER A 181 7.68 4.93 -20.81
C SER A 181 6.44 4.04 -20.92
N ARG A 182 6.42 2.95 -20.17
CA ARG A 182 5.32 1.97 -20.11
C ARG A 182 5.41 1.13 -18.85
N TRP A 183 4.28 0.56 -18.48
CA TRP A 183 4.18 -0.37 -17.36
C TRP A 183 4.99 -1.65 -17.59
N CYS A 184 5.69 -2.11 -16.55
CA CYS A 184 6.57 -3.28 -16.59
C CYS A 184 7.62 -3.24 -17.71
N ASP A 185 8.08 -2.04 -18.10
CA ASP A 185 9.16 -1.92 -19.07
C ASP A 185 10.41 -2.67 -18.59
N ALA A 186 11.11 -3.33 -19.52
CA ALA A 186 12.30 -4.10 -19.18
C ALA A 186 13.42 -3.23 -18.58
N SER A 187 13.50 -1.96 -18.98
CA SER A 187 14.46 -0.97 -18.47
C SER A 187 14.06 -0.32 -17.16
N ASN A 188 12.77 -0.43 -16.75
CA ASN A 188 12.31 0.15 -15.50
C ASN A 188 12.89 -0.60 -14.29
N PRO A 189 12.93 0.07 -13.12
CA PRO A 189 13.15 -0.59 -11.85
C PRO A 189 12.25 -1.83 -11.71
N TYR A 190 12.72 -2.82 -10.98
CA TYR A 190 12.03 -4.10 -10.87
C TYR A 190 10.70 -4.05 -10.10
N ASN A 191 10.34 -2.94 -9.46
CA ASN A 191 9.18 -2.77 -8.57
C ASN A 191 7.87 -3.30 -9.17
N GLU A 192 7.51 -2.86 -10.37
CA GLU A 192 6.28 -3.32 -11.03
C GLU A 192 6.31 -4.81 -11.39
N LYS A 193 7.49 -5.32 -11.80
CA LYS A 193 7.70 -6.74 -12.06
C LYS A 193 7.54 -7.57 -10.79
N ALA A 194 8.04 -7.05 -9.65
CA ALA A 194 7.84 -7.68 -8.35
C ALA A 194 6.35 -7.73 -7.98
N LEU A 195 5.60 -6.62 -8.12
CA LEU A 195 4.16 -6.59 -7.87
C LEU A 195 3.40 -7.59 -8.74
N LEU A 196 3.74 -7.67 -10.03
CA LEU A 196 3.17 -8.64 -10.96
C LEU A 196 3.44 -10.08 -10.48
N CYS A 197 4.68 -10.38 -10.08
CA CYS A 197 5.02 -11.68 -9.51
C CYS A 197 4.22 -11.99 -8.24
N ARG A 198 4.04 -10.99 -7.33
CA ARG A 198 3.25 -11.19 -6.10
C ARG A 198 1.81 -11.60 -6.39
N ALA A 199 1.18 -11.03 -7.42
CA ALA A 199 -0.17 -11.42 -7.85
C ALA A 199 -0.19 -12.85 -8.40
N LEU A 200 0.69 -13.15 -9.36
CA LEU A 200 0.74 -14.43 -10.05
C LEU A 200 1.11 -15.60 -9.14
N GLU A 201 2.20 -15.47 -8.36
CA GLU A 201 2.74 -16.54 -7.51
C GLU A 201 1.85 -16.89 -6.30
N ASN A 202 0.88 -16.02 -5.98
CA ASN A 202 -0.05 -16.20 -4.87
C ASN A 202 -1.50 -16.40 -5.32
N THR A 203 -1.82 -16.13 -6.59
CA THR A 203 -3.20 -16.09 -7.14
C THR A 203 -4.14 -15.20 -6.31
N VAL A 204 -3.73 -13.93 -6.17
CA VAL A 204 -4.46 -12.87 -5.44
C VAL A 204 -4.40 -11.54 -6.18
N TYR A 205 -5.25 -10.60 -5.81
CA TYR A 205 -5.10 -9.22 -6.28
C TYR A 205 -3.95 -8.52 -5.55
N VAL A 206 -3.23 -7.65 -6.28
CA VAL A 206 -2.28 -6.70 -5.71
C VAL A 206 -2.73 -5.29 -6.06
N ALA A 207 -2.97 -4.47 -5.04
CA ALA A 207 -3.46 -3.09 -5.18
C ALA A 207 -2.38 -2.12 -4.69
N ALA A 208 -1.71 -1.45 -5.61
CA ALA A 208 -0.51 -0.66 -5.37
C ALA A 208 -0.78 0.85 -5.51
N SER A 209 -0.35 1.64 -4.53
CA SER A 209 -0.55 3.10 -4.47
C SER A 209 0.78 3.82 -4.31
N ASN A 210 1.11 4.71 -5.26
CA ASN A 210 2.31 5.55 -5.24
C ASN A 210 1.93 7.04 -5.22
N VAL A 211 2.84 7.90 -4.82
CA VAL A 211 2.70 9.35 -4.97
C VAL A 211 2.80 9.76 -6.44
N ALA A 212 2.10 10.82 -6.81
CA ALA A 212 2.25 11.46 -8.11
C ALA A 212 3.42 12.44 -8.10
N GLY A 213 4.25 12.39 -9.11
CA GLY A 213 5.38 13.30 -9.29
C GLY A 213 5.97 13.16 -10.69
N PRO A 214 6.82 14.10 -11.12
CA PRO A 214 7.46 14.03 -12.42
C PRO A 214 8.47 12.87 -12.55
N ASP A 215 8.82 12.27 -11.42
CA ASP A 215 9.78 11.20 -11.24
C ASP A 215 9.13 9.92 -10.67
N GLN A 216 7.82 9.78 -10.74
CA GLN A 216 7.12 8.59 -10.25
C GLN A 216 7.65 7.32 -10.93
N GLY A 217 8.33 6.44 -10.17
CA GLY A 217 9.05 5.28 -10.69
C GLY A 217 8.24 3.97 -10.76
N SER A 218 7.03 3.94 -10.21
CA SER A 218 6.15 2.76 -10.19
C SER A 218 4.70 3.18 -10.28
N ALA A 219 3.89 2.43 -11.02
CA ALA A 219 2.50 2.75 -11.27
C ALA A 219 1.63 2.62 -10.01
N THR A 220 0.61 3.50 -9.92
CA THR A 220 -0.56 3.27 -9.08
C THR A 220 -1.53 2.41 -9.87
N CYS A 221 -1.71 1.14 -9.46
CA CYS A 221 -2.48 0.17 -10.23
C CYS A 221 -3.05 -0.98 -9.39
N ILE A 222 -4.02 -1.68 -9.97
CA ILE A 222 -4.55 -2.95 -9.43
C ILE A 222 -4.21 -4.06 -10.43
N ILE A 223 -3.56 -5.11 -9.95
CA ILE A 223 -3.13 -6.28 -10.70
C ILE A 223 -4.00 -7.47 -10.29
N ALA A 224 -4.59 -8.13 -11.25
CA ALA A 224 -5.43 -9.31 -11.04
C ALA A 224 -4.60 -10.58 -10.81
N PRO A 225 -5.21 -11.67 -10.28
CA PRO A 225 -4.53 -12.94 -10.03
C PRO A 225 -3.89 -13.60 -11.26
N ASP A 226 -4.33 -13.25 -12.47
CA ASP A 226 -3.78 -13.70 -13.75
C ASP A 226 -2.67 -12.80 -14.31
N GLY A 227 -2.31 -11.73 -13.57
CA GLY A 227 -1.30 -10.76 -13.95
C GLY A 227 -1.83 -9.62 -14.85
N THR A 228 -3.09 -9.60 -15.22
CA THR A 228 -3.67 -8.49 -15.96
C THR A 228 -3.83 -7.25 -15.08
N ARG A 229 -3.72 -6.07 -15.67
CA ARG A 229 -3.89 -4.80 -14.96
C ARG A 229 -5.36 -4.40 -15.01
N ALA A 230 -6.07 -4.58 -13.89
CA ALA A 230 -7.51 -4.31 -13.75
C ALA A 230 -7.83 -2.81 -13.74
N ALA A 231 -6.96 -1.99 -13.14
CA ALA A 231 -7.04 -0.53 -13.14
C ALA A 231 -5.67 0.10 -13.00
N SER A 232 -5.49 1.32 -13.49
CA SER A 232 -4.26 2.10 -13.28
C SER A 232 -4.49 3.58 -13.52
N LEU A 233 -3.62 4.40 -12.95
CA LEU A 233 -3.41 5.78 -13.35
C LEU A 233 -2.20 5.90 -14.28
N ASP A 234 -2.17 6.93 -15.10
CA ASP A 234 -0.95 7.31 -15.80
C ASP A 234 0.09 7.83 -14.80
N TYR A 235 1.38 7.66 -15.13
CA TYR A 235 2.46 8.15 -14.27
C TYR A 235 2.39 9.67 -14.10
N GLY A 236 2.72 10.12 -12.90
CA GLY A 236 2.72 11.55 -12.54
C GLY A 236 1.33 12.15 -12.30
N VAL A 237 0.25 11.40 -12.51
CA VAL A 237 -1.12 11.89 -12.40
C VAL A 237 -1.68 11.68 -11.00
N VAL A 238 -2.12 12.79 -10.36
CA VAL A 238 -2.89 12.75 -9.12
C VAL A 238 -4.32 12.27 -9.42
N GLY A 239 -4.79 11.26 -8.72
CA GLY A 239 -6.12 10.73 -8.95
C GLY A 239 -6.43 9.44 -8.20
N VAL A 240 -7.55 8.82 -8.55
CA VAL A 240 -8.00 7.55 -8.01
C VAL A 240 -8.44 6.65 -9.15
N ALA A 241 -7.87 5.43 -9.20
CA ALA A 241 -8.32 4.37 -10.09
C ALA A 241 -9.08 3.31 -9.29
N ALA A 242 -10.14 2.76 -9.85
CA ALA A 242 -10.94 1.72 -9.21
C ALA A 242 -11.30 0.60 -10.18
N ALA A 243 -11.45 -0.61 -9.65
CA ALA A 243 -11.92 -1.78 -10.40
C ALA A 243 -12.87 -2.63 -9.56
N ASP A 244 -13.76 -3.34 -10.23
CA ASP A 244 -14.55 -4.41 -9.64
C ASP A 244 -13.72 -5.70 -9.64
N LEU A 245 -13.46 -6.26 -8.46
CA LEU A 245 -12.63 -7.43 -8.26
C LEU A 245 -13.53 -8.65 -8.00
N ASP A 246 -13.41 -9.67 -8.83
CA ASP A 246 -14.04 -10.96 -8.61
C ASP A 246 -13.20 -11.80 -7.62
N LEU A 247 -13.62 -11.82 -6.36
CA LEU A 247 -12.90 -12.52 -5.30
C LEU A 247 -12.85 -14.04 -5.50
N ASP A 248 -13.72 -14.63 -6.31
CA ASP A 248 -13.67 -16.05 -6.63
C ASP A 248 -12.40 -16.40 -7.43
N THR A 249 -11.84 -15.43 -8.18
CA THR A 249 -10.57 -15.59 -8.90
C THR A 249 -9.34 -15.48 -8.00
N ALA A 250 -9.46 -14.82 -6.85
CA ALA A 250 -8.42 -14.71 -5.84
C ALA A 250 -8.42 -15.93 -4.90
N ASP A 251 -8.31 -17.12 -5.46
CA ASP A 251 -8.46 -18.41 -4.79
C ASP A 251 -7.24 -18.83 -3.95
N ARG A 252 -6.13 -18.10 -4.06
CA ARG A 252 -4.87 -18.33 -3.34
C ARG A 252 -4.25 -19.70 -3.61
N ARG A 253 -4.69 -20.39 -4.67
CA ARG A 253 -4.34 -21.81 -4.92
C ARG A 253 -2.83 -22.05 -4.99
N LEU A 254 -2.04 -21.13 -5.58
CA LEU A 254 -0.60 -21.32 -5.69
C LEU A 254 0.11 -21.08 -4.34
N ALA A 255 -0.35 -20.11 -3.55
CA ALA A 255 0.15 -19.92 -2.20
C ALA A 255 -0.14 -21.11 -1.28
N LEU A 256 -1.36 -21.64 -1.34
CA LEU A 256 -1.80 -22.77 -0.50
C LEU A 256 -1.11 -24.10 -0.85
N ARG A 257 -0.50 -24.21 -2.03
CA ARG A 257 0.29 -25.39 -2.44
C ARG A 257 1.74 -25.34 -1.96
N TRP A 258 2.20 -24.20 -1.46
CA TRP A 258 3.55 -24.06 -0.98
C TRP A 258 3.77 -24.88 0.31
N ALA A 259 4.79 -25.71 0.30
CA ALA A 259 5.15 -26.62 1.39
C ALA A 259 6.61 -26.31 1.80
N PRO A 260 6.82 -25.40 2.76
CA PRO A 260 8.14 -24.91 3.15
C PRO A 260 9.06 -26.06 3.62
N GLU A 261 8.49 -27.10 4.25
CA GLU A 261 9.23 -28.27 4.73
C GLU A 261 9.91 -29.08 3.62
N ARG A 262 9.53 -28.86 2.35
CA ARG A 262 10.16 -29.51 1.18
C ARG A 262 11.36 -28.75 0.64
N ASN A 263 11.52 -27.48 1.05
CA ASN A 263 12.49 -26.57 0.44
C ASN A 263 13.77 -26.41 1.26
N ILE A 264 13.72 -26.68 2.56
CA ILE A 264 14.85 -26.55 3.47
C ILE A 264 15.05 -27.86 4.18
N GLN A 265 16.00 -28.65 3.70
CA GLN A 265 16.64 -29.68 4.55
C GLN A 265 17.75 -28.94 5.29
N ASN A 266 17.56 -28.70 6.60
CA ASN A 266 18.67 -28.33 7.44
C ASN A 266 19.65 -29.49 7.38
N ALA A 267 20.74 -29.36 6.62
CA ALA A 267 21.89 -30.20 6.81
C ALA A 267 22.30 -30.04 8.28
N LYS A 268 21.96 -31.00 9.11
CA LYS A 268 22.56 -31.10 10.43
C LYS A 268 24.05 -31.23 10.17
N ALA A 269 24.81 -30.19 10.53
CA ALA A 269 26.25 -30.24 10.59
C ALA A 269 26.68 -31.32 11.60
#